data_fc4323f63cbfecc34476953acfd256aa
#
_entry.id   fc4323f63cbfecc34476953acfd256aa
#
_cell.length_a   1.000
_cell.length_b   1.000
_cell.length_c   1.000
_cell.angle_alpha   90.00
_cell.angle_beta   90.00
_cell.angle_gamma   90.00
#
_symmetry.space_group_name_H-M   'P 1'
#
loop_
_entity.id
_entity.type
_entity.pdbx_description
1 polymer ?
#
loop_
_entity_poly.entity_id
_entity_poly.type
_entity_poly.pdbx_seq_one_letter_code
_entity_poly.pdbx_strand_id
1 'polypeptide(L)'
;MKRTDYFTEAEVEIADELLNSYFDESLASGYWTYTAFTDRVAGYVCYGPTPMTEGTYDIYWIAVDPEQQGKKIGTELLSFAESDIAKHKGRLITVSTSSQEKYGSTRSFYLKRGYHEGCRIKDYYRRGDDLVVYVKQISED
;
A
#
# COMPACT_ATOMS: atom_id res chain seq x y z
N MET A 1 0.76 3.35 14.94
CA MET A 1 0.01 3.89 13.78
C MET A 1 -1.46 4.23 14.07
N LYS A 2 -1.79 4.48 15.32
CA LYS A 2 -3.19 4.81 15.68
C LYS A 2 -3.60 6.26 15.37
N ARG A 3 -2.72 7.03 14.75
CA ARG A 3 -2.97 8.45 14.47
C ARG A 3 -3.37 8.74 13.03
N THR A 4 -3.60 7.72 12.21
CA THR A 4 -4.08 7.95 10.86
C THR A 4 -5.60 7.86 10.83
N ASP A 5 -6.23 8.85 10.18
CA ASP A 5 -7.68 8.90 10.05
C ASP A 5 -8.21 7.98 8.95
N TYR A 6 -7.31 7.35 8.18
CA TYR A 6 -7.71 6.51 7.04
C TYR A 6 -7.99 5.07 7.44
N PHE A 7 -7.60 4.65 8.63
CA PHE A 7 -7.77 3.28 9.07
C PHE A 7 -8.70 3.19 10.28
N THR A 8 -9.51 2.14 10.31
CA THR A 8 -10.26 1.79 11.51
C THR A 8 -9.26 1.24 12.54
N GLU A 9 -9.69 1.13 13.79
CA GLU A 9 -8.84 0.56 14.83
C GLU A 9 -8.42 -0.88 14.49
N ALA A 10 -9.34 -1.68 13.95
CA ALA A 10 -9.03 -3.05 13.53
C ALA A 10 -7.99 -3.07 12.40
N GLU A 11 -8.11 -2.15 11.43
CA GLU A 11 -7.14 -2.05 10.34
C GLU A 11 -5.76 -1.67 10.85
N VAL A 12 -5.68 -0.78 11.84
CA VAL A 12 -4.42 -0.40 12.48
C VAL A 12 -3.79 -1.60 13.17
N GLU A 13 -4.57 -2.41 13.87
CA GLU A 13 -4.06 -3.62 14.52
C GLU A 13 -3.49 -4.60 13.52
N ILE A 14 -4.16 -4.80 12.39
CA ILE A 14 -3.66 -5.67 11.32
C ILE A 14 -2.34 -5.14 10.77
N ALA A 15 -2.23 -3.84 10.56
CA ALA A 15 -1.00 -3.22 10.08
C ALA A 15 0.15 -3.42 11.07
N ASP A 16 -0.13 -3.28 12.38
CA ASP A 16 0.87 -3.52 13.41
C ASP A 16 1.31 -4.99 13.44
N GLU A 17 0.39 -5.92 13.23
CA GLU A 17 0.72 -7.34 13.12
C GLU A 17 1.65 -7.62 11.94
N LEU A 18 1.40 -6.99 10.79
CA LEU A 18 2.27 -7.13 9.63
C LEU A 18 3.67 -6.62 9.91
N LEU A 19 3.79 -5.47 10.59
CA LEU A 19 5.08 -4.93 10.98
C LEU A 19 5.82 -5.88 11.93
N ASN A 20 5.12 -6.38 12.94
CA ASN A 20 5.70 -7.32 13.88
C ASN A 20 6.13 -8.61 13.18
N SER A 21 5.32 -9.12 12.27
CA SER A 21 5.64 -10.29 11.49
C SER A 21 6.92 -10.07 10.66
N TYR A 22 7.06 -8.89 10.07
CA TYR A 22 8.26 -8.55 9.32
C TYR A 22 9.51 -8.55 10.20
N PHE A 23 9.45 -7.94 11.38
CA PHE A 23 10.61 -7.86 12.28
C PHE A 23 10.94 -9.20 12.92
N ASP A 24 9.93 -10.03 13.20
CA ASP A 24 10.14 -11.31 13.85
C ASP A 24 10.54 -12.42 12.88
N GLU A 25 9.96 -12.46 11.71
CA GLU A 25 10.16 -13.52 10.73
C GLU A 25 10.63 -12.99 9.36
N SER A 26 10.92 -11.73 9.27
CA SER A 26 11.43 -11.01 8.12
C SER A 26 11.18 -11.66 6.74
N LEU A 27 12.07 -12.54 6.29
CA LEU A 27 12.00 -13.13 4.95
C LEU A 27 10.93 -14.20 4.80
N ALA A 28 10.50 -14.81 5.89
CA ALA A 28 9.50 -15.88 5.85
C ALA A 28 8.07 -15.36 5.69
N SER A 29 7.81 -14.11 6.06
CA SER A 29 6.47 -13.53 6.02
C SER A 29 6.01 -13.15 4.61
N GLY A 30 6.95 -12.94 3.69
CA GLY A 30 6.63 -12.45 2.34
C GLY A 30 6.29 -10.98 2.27
N TYR A 31 6.45 -10.23 3.36
CA TYR A 31 6.18 -8.81 3.41
C TYR A 31 7.47 -8.02 3.62
N TRP A 32 7.59 -6.91 2.91
CA TRP A 32 8.68 -5.96 3.09
C TRP A 32 8.08 -4.65 3.58
N THR A 33 8.77 -4.00 4.53
CA THR A 33 8.29 -2.75 5.10
C THR A 33 9.40 -1.72 5.06
N TYR A 34 9.05 -0.53 4.59
CA TYR A 34 9.94 0.62 4.63
C TYR A 34 9.25 1.71 5.44
N THR A 35 9.98 2.26 6.42
CA THR A 35 9.46 3.25 7.34
C THR A 35 10.16 4.59 7.13
N ALA A 36 9.39 5.65 7.03
CA ALA A 36 9.90 7.01 6.92
C ALA A 36 9.92 7.66 8.30
N PHE A 37 11.04 8.30 8.61
CA PHE A 37 11.22 9.01 9.88
C PHE A 37 11.50 10.49 9.64
N THR A 38 10.95 11.33 10.54
CA THR A 38 11.43 12.70 10.74
C THR A 38 12.07 12.73 12.12
N ASP A 39 11.47 13.41 13.09
CA ASP A 39 11.88 13.27 14.51
C ASP A 39 11.23 12.02 15.14
N ARG A 40 10.25 11.42 14.44
CA ARG A 40 9.53 10.22 14.85
C ARG A 40 9.04 9.51 13.59
N VAL A 41 8.37 8.37 13.76
CA VAL A 41 7.80 7.66 12.62
C VAL A 41 6.76 8.54 11.93
N ALA A 42 7.01 8.86 10.67
CA ALA A 42 6.11 9.69 9.87
C ALA A 42 5.16 8.85 9.02
N GLY A 43 5.57 7.64 8.65
CA GLY A 43 4.73 6.76 7.87
C GLY A 43 5.48 5.50 7.46
N TYR A 44 4.77 4.58 6.81
CA TYR A 44 5.40 3.37 6.30
C TYR A 44 4.63 2.82 5.10
N VAL A 45 5.31 2.01 4.31
CA VAL A 45 4.71 1.25 3.22
C VAL A 45 5.04 -0.23 3.44
N CYS A 46 4.03 -1.08 3.25
CA CYS A 46 4.18 -2.53 3.33
C CYS A 46 3.81 -3.12 1.97
N TYR A 47 4.71 -3.93 1.41
CA TYR A 47 4.53 -4.50 0.08
C TYR A 47 5.29 -5.83 -0.01
N GLY A 48 5.04 -6.57 -1.06
CA GLY A 48 5.74 -7.84 -1.27
C GLY A 48 5.34 -8.51 -2.57
N PRO A 49 6.06 -9.56 -2.95
CA PRO A 49 5.75 -10.29 -4.18
C PRO A 49 4.44 -11.06 -4.04
N THR A 50 3.65 -11.03 -5.11
CA THR A 50 2.41 -11.81 -5.17
C THR A 50 2.77 -13.26 -5.46
N PRO A 51 2.33 -14.22 -4.60
CA PRO A 51 2.67 -15.62 -4.82
C PRO A 51 2.23 -16.12 -6.18
N MET A 52 3.03 -17.01 -6.75
CA MET A 52 2.74 -17.69 -8.02
C MET A 52 2.72 -16.77 -9.24
N THR A 53 3.28 -15.57 -9.13
CA THR A 53 3.39 -14.66 -10.27
C THR A 53 4.85 -14.42 -10.62
N GLU A 54 5.07 -14.03 -11.86
CA GLU A 54 6.38 -13.61 -12.33
C GLU A 54 6.38 -12.08 -12.35
N GLY A 55 6.89 -11.48 -11.26
CA GLY A 55 7.11 -10.05 -11.20
C GLY A 55 5.90 -9.19 -10.87
N THR A 56 4.84 -9.78 -10.31
CA THR A 56 3.72 -9.00 -9.76
C THR A 56 3.95 -8.76 -8.27
N TYR A 57 3.77 -7.53 -7.83
CA TYR A 57 3.94 -7.12 -6.44
C TYR A 57 2.67 -6.45 -5.95
N ASP A 58 2.31 -6.75 -4.71
CA ASP A 58 1.19 -6.08 -4.04
C ASP A 58 1.71 -5.01 -3.10
N ILE A 59 1.08 -3.84 -3.13
CA ILE A 59 1.21 -2.87 -2.05
C ILE A 59 0.04 -3.11 -1.11
N TYR A 60 0.35 -3.46 0.14
CA TYR A 60 -0.67 -3.78 1.13
C TYR A 60 -1.14 -2.55 1.88
N TRP A 61 -0.19 -1.71 2.33
CA TRP A 61 -0.50 -0.53 3.14
C TRP A 61 0.47 0.58 2.83
N ILE A 62 -0.05 1.80 2.71
CA ILE A 62 0.73 3.02 2.87
C ILE A 62 0.00 3.83 3.93
N ALA A 63 0.67 4.12 5.03
CA ALA A 63 0.10 4.89 6.12
C ALA A 63 1.02 6.05 6.46
N VAL A 64 0.45 7.23 6.62
CA VAL A 64 1.17 8.46 6.97
C VAL A 64 0.51 9.05 8.20
N ASP A 65 1.32 9.42 9.18
CA ASP A 65 0.85 10.11 10.38
C ASP A 65 0.08 11.36 9.95
N PRO A 66 -1.17 11.57 10.42
CA PRO A 66 -1.95 12.74 10.06
C PRO A 66 -1.23 14.07 10.32
N GLU A 67 -0.39 14.13 11.36
CA GLU A 67 0.39 15.32 11.67
C GLU A 67 1.52 15.57 10.69
N GLN A 68 1.88 14.57 9.88
CA GLN A 68 2.93 14.65 8.89
C GLN A 68 2.40 14.71 7.45
N GLN A 69 1.10 14.69 7.28
CA GLN A 69 0.49 14.79 5.95
C GLN A 69 0.76 16.15 5.35
N GLY A 70 0.80 16.21 4.03
CA GLY A 70 1.15 17.44 3.31
C GLY A 70 2.62 17.62 3.05
N LYS A 71 3.47 16.72 3.57
CA LYS A 71 4.93 16.76 3.38
C LYS A 71 5.40 15.78 2.32
N LYS A 72 4.49 15.27 1.50
CA LYS A 72 4.77 14.32 0.41
C LYS A 72 5.38 13.00 0.88
N ILE A 73 5.16 12.63 2.12
CA ILE A 73 5.72 11.38 2.68
C ILE A 73 5.13 10.16 1.98
N GLY A 74 3.81 10.16 1.72
CA GLY A 74 3.17 9.08 0.98
C GLY A 74 3.77 8.90 -0.41
N THR A 75 4.04 10.00 -1.10
CA THR A 75 4.68 9.97 -2.43
C THR A 75 6.08 9.38 -2.36
N GLU A 76 6.86 9.76 -1.34
CA GLU A 76 8.21 9.23 -1.15
C GLU A 76 8.19 7.74 -0.81
N LEU A 77 7.25 7.31 0.03
CA LEU A 77 7.09 5.90 0.37
C LEU A 77 6.73 5.07 -0.86
N LEU A 78 5.80 5.55 -1.65
CA LEU A 78 5.41 4.86 -2.88
C LEU A 78 6.56 4.80 -3.87
N SER A 79 7.28 5.90 -4.07
CA SER A 79 8.45 5.95 -4.96
C SER A 79 9.52 4.96 -4.51
N PHE A 80 9.77 4.87 -3.21
CA PHE A 80 10.72 3.91 -2.68
C PHE A 80 10.29 2.48 -3.02
N ALA A 81 9.01 2.15 -2.75
CA ALA A 81 8.50 0.81 -3.02
C ALA A 81 8.61 0.47 -4.50
N GLU A 82 8.23 1.41 -5.38
CA GLU A 82 8.33 1.19 -6.83
C GLU A 82 9.77 0.95 -7.28
N SER A 83 10.70 1.74 -6.75
CA SER A 83 12.13 1.58 -7.08
C SER A 83 12.67 0.25 -6.59
N ASP A 84 12.31 -0.14 -5.38
CA ASP A 84 12.77 -1.41 -4.81
C ASP A 84 12.20 -2.60 -5.57
N ILE A 85 10.91 -2.53 -5.92
CA ILE A 85 10.25 -3.56 -6.74
C ILE A 85 10.95 -3.68 -8.10
N ALA A 86 11.29 -2.54 -8.72
CA ALA A 86 12.01 -2.54 -9.99
C ALA A 86 13.39 -3.19 -9.86
N LYS A 87 14.09 -2.96 -8.76
CA LYS A 87 15.39 -3.60 -8.50
C LYS A 87 15.28 -5.11 -8.39
N HIS A 88 14.13 -5.61 -7.96
CA HIS A 88 13.85 -7.04 -7.86
C HIS A 88 13.17 -7.58 -9.11
N LYS A 89 13.24 -6.84 -10.23
CA LYS A 89 12.69 -7.22 -11.52
C LYS A 89 11.17 -7.33 -11.53
N GLY A 90 10.50 -6.54 -10.69
CA GLY A 90 9.05 -6.45 -10.70
C GLY A 90 8.57 -5.80 -11.99
N ARG A 91 7.41 -6.24 -12.48
CA ARG A 91 6.81 -5.76 -13.72
C ARG A 91 5.49 -5.02 -13.49
N LEU A 92 4.73 -5.46 -12.51
CA LEU A 92 3.37 -5.00 -12.27
C LEU A 92 3.15 -4.80 -10.78
N ILE A 93 2.50 -3.69 -10.42
CA ILE A 93 2.12 -3.41 -9.04
C ILE A 93 0.61 -3.37 -8.96
N THR A 94 0.04 -4.02 -7.96
CA THR A 94 -1.39 -4.00 -7.67
C THR A 94 -1.64 -3.41 -6.30
N VAL A 95 -2.75 -2.67 -6.17
CA VAL A 95 -3.19 -2.08 -4.91
C VAL A 95 -4.68 -2.27 -4.79
N SER A 96 -5.11 -2.94 -3.73
CA SER A 96 -6.54 -3.15 -3.45
C SER A 96 -7.07 -2.01 -2.59
N THR A 97 -8.18 -1.41 -3.01
CA THR A 97 -8.81 -0.30 -2.30
C THR A 97 -10.30 -0.55 -2.17
N SER A 98 -10.94 0.24 -1.29
CA SER A 98 -12.39 0.25 -1.11
C SER A 98 -13.00 1.40 -1.90
N SER A 99 -14.23 1.22 -2.37
CA SER A 99 -14.96 2.26 -3.08
C SER A 99 -15.63 3.28 -2.15
N GLN A 100 -15.52 3.12 -0.83
CA GLN A 100 -16.11 4.07 0.12
C GLN A 100 -15.56 5.47 -0.06
N GLU A 101 -16.40 6.49 0.21
CA GLU A 101 -16.01 7.88 0.08
C GLU A 101 -14.79 8.25 0.93
N LYS A 102 -14.68 7.68 2.12
CA LYS A 102 -13.55 7.98 3.02
C LYS A 102 -12.20 7.62 2.42
N TYR A 103 -12.18 6.75 1.40
CA TYR A 103 -10.96 6.38 0.70
C TYR A 103 -10.80 7.09 -0.65
N GLY A 104 -11.62 8.10 -0.92
CA GLY A 104 -11.56 8.86 -2.18
C GLY A 104 -10.21 9.51 -2.41
N SER A 105 -9.62 10.08 -1.36
CA SER A 105 -8.29 10.69 -1.46
C SER A 105 -7.21 9.64 -1.71
N THR A 106 -7.35 8.44 -1.15
CA THR A 106 -6.43 7.33 -1.39
C THR A 106 -6.49 6.90 -2.86
N ARG A 107 -7.70 6.73 -3.40
CA ARG A 107 -7.85 6.37 -4.81
C ARG A 107 -7.27 7.44 -5.71
N SER A 108 -7.55 8.71 -5.42
CA SER A 108 -7.00 9.83 -6.18
C SER A 108 -5.48 9.88 -6.12
N PHE A 109 -4.90 9.54 -4.97
CA PHE A 109 -3.45 9.47 -4.77
C PHE A 109 -2.81 8.52 -5.79
N TYR A 110 -3.38 7.30 -5.93
CA TYR A 110 -2.83 6.32 -6.87
C TYR A 110 -3.04 6.75 -8.32
N LEU A 111 -4.23 7.27 -8.66
CA LEU A 111 -4.51 7.74 -10.02
C LEU A 111 -3.51 8.82 -10.46
N LYS A 112 -3.17 9.74 -9.57
CA LYS A 112 -2.22 10.80 -9.88
C LYS A 112 -0.79 10.30 -10.07
N ARG A 113 -0.50 9.11 -9.62
CA ARG A 113 0.84 8.52 -9.71
C ARG A 113 0.96 7.46 -10.78
N GLY A 114 0.03 7.45 -11.70
CA GLY A 114 0.10 6.61 -12.89
C GLY A 114 -0.58 5.25 -12.76
N TYR A 115 -1.31 5.03 -11.67
CA TYR A 115 -2.10 3.83 -11.53
C TYR A 115 -3.44 4.00 -12.22
N HIS A 116 -4.03 2.91 -12.66
CA HIS A 116 -5.37 2.91 -13.23
C HIS A 116 -6.16 1.74 -12.67
N GLU A 117 -7.48 1.82 -12.76
CA GLU A 117 -8.35 0.76 -12.30
C GLU A 117 -8.20 -0.46 -13.20
N GLY A 118 -7.73 -1.56 -12.62
CA GLY A 118 -7.56 -2.82 -13.34
C GLY A 118 -8.78 -3.71 -13.27
N CYS A 119 -9.45 -3.73 -12.12
CA CYS A 119 -10.71 -4.47 -11.97
C CYS A 119 -11.50 -3.91 -10.79
N ARG A 120 -12.77 -4.28 -10.77
CA ARG A 120 -13.70 -3.91 -9.70
C ARG A 120 -14.59 -5.10 -9.41
N ILE A 121 -14.76 -5.41 -8.12
CA ILE A 121 -15.72 -6.43 -7.69
C ILE A 121 -16.77 -5.73 -6.83
N LYS A 122 -18.01 -5.72 -7.34
CA LYS A 122 -19.11 -5.03 -6.68
C LYS A 122 -19.46 -5.73 -5.37
N ASP A 123 -19.74 -4.92 -4.35
CA ASP A 123 -20.19 -5.39 -3.03
C ASP A 123 -19.23 -6.38 -2.36
N TYR A 124 -17.93 -6.24 -2.65
CA TYR A 124 -16.91 -7.17 -2.18
C TYR A 124 -16.75 -7.16 -0.66
N TYR A 125 -16.62 -5.97 -0.09
CA TYR A 125 -16.43 -5.82 1.37
C TYR A 125 -17.77 -5.87 2.10
N ARG A 126 -18.80 -5.25 1.50
CA ARG A 126 -20.18 -5.23 1.97
C ARG A 126 -21.01 -4.59 0.88
N ARG A 127 -22.32 -4.59 1.03
CA ARG A 127 -23.20 -3.93 0.05
C ARG A 127 -22.83 -2.46 -0.06
N GLY A 128 -22.61 -2.00 -1.29
CA GLY A 128 -22.23 -0.62 -1.56
C GLY A 128 -20.75 -0.32 -1.38
N ASP A 129 -19.94 -1.32 -1.06
CA ASP A 129 -18.50 -1.14 -0.85
C ASP A 129 -17.74 -2.13 -1.74
N ASP A 130 -17.32 -1.65 -2.89
CA ASP A 130 -16.66 -2.46 -3.90
C ASP A 130 -15.17 -2.59 -3.64
N LEU A 131 -14.60 -3.71 -4.06
CA LEU A 131 -13.16 -3.81 -4.22
C LEU A 131 -12.78 -3.12 -5.52
N VAL A 132 -11.83 -2.18 -5.44
CA VAL A 132 -11.26 -1.52 -6.62
C VAL A 132 -9.77 -1.81 -6.61
N VAL A 133 -9.29 -2.51 -7.63
CA VAL A 133 -7.86 -2.84 -7.74
C VAL A 133 -7.22 -1.90 -8.75
N TYR A 134 -6.24 -1.13 -8.27
CA TYR A 134 -5.43 -0.27 -9.13
C TYR A 134 -4.17 -1.00 -9.54
N VAL A 135 -3.72 -0.75 -10.74
CA VAL A 135 -2.54 -1.41 -11.29
C VAL A 135 -1.62 -0.39 -11.96
N LYS A 136 -0.33 -0.68 -11.90
CA LYS A 136 0.67 0.10 -12.62
C LYS A 136 1.72 -0.84 -13.17
N GLN A 137 1.94 -0.77 -14.48
CA GLN A 137 3.00 -1.50 -15.12
C GLN A 137 4.29 -0.68 -15.02
N ILE A 138 5.33 -1.27 -14.42
CA ILE A 138 6.61 -0.58 -14.22
C ILE A 138 7.72 -1.10 -15.11
N SER A 139 7.44 -2.15 -15.88
CA SER A 139 8.37 -2.72 -16.86
C SER A 139 7.57 -3.22 -18.04
N GLU A 140 8.10 -3.04 -19.24
CA GLU A 140 7.46 -3.51 -20.47
C GLU A 140 7.79 -4.98 -20.78
N ASP A 141 8.72 -5.54 -20.04
CA ASP A 141 9.16 -6.93 -20.25
C ASP A 141 8.29 -7.96 -19.57
#